data_76634f9f365cb1757526b11fb6094b5e
#
_entry.id   76634f9f365cb1757526b11fb6094b5e
#
_cell.length_a   1.000
_cell.length_b   1.000
_cell.length_c   1.000
_cell.angle_alpha   90.00
_cell.angle_beta   90.00
_cell.angle_gamma   90.00
#
_symmetry.space_group_name_H-M   'P 1'
#
loop_
_entity.id
_entity.type
_entity.pdbx_description
1 polymer ?
#
loop_
_entity_poly.entity_id
_entity_poly.type
_entity_poly.pdbx_seq_one_letter_code
_entity_poly.pdbx_strand_id
1 'polypeptide(L)'
;LSKYFTVAYIPLYTDISFIPGVLNLTYVQNSGAAFSSFEGQQWLFALIFLFFTGLIVWEYFKKKMAFTPFERWCIAAIYGGGLANMVDRLRMGYVVDMIETAFMDFPVFNVADCFITCGCVLLMGHLVLFNKAFWKDKKK
;
A
#
# COMPACT_ATOMS: atom_id res chain seq x y z
N LEU A 1 -4.92 0.01 13.35
CA LEU A 1 -6.08 0.61 14.06
C LEU A 1 -7.31 0.72 13.14
N SER A 2 -7.27 1.40 11.97
CA SER A 2 -8.43 1.59 11.07
C SER A 2 -9.14 0.27 10.77
N LYS A 3 -8.43 -0.75 10.31
CA LYS A 3 -8.98 -2.08 10.01
C LYS A 3 -9.69 -2.74 11.21
N TYR A 4 -9.14 -2.58 12.41
CA TYR A 4 -9.78 -3.09 13.62
C TYR A 4 -11.12 -2.39 13.89
N PHE A 5 -11.16 -1.06 13.78
CA PHE A 5 -12.40 -0.30 13.96
C PHE A 5 -13.44 -0.64 12.89
N THR A 6 -13.02 -0.81 11.64
CA THR A 6 -13.90 -1.25 10.56
C THR A 6 -14.60 -2.56 10.91
N VAL A 7 -13.82 -3.59 11.26
CA VAL A 7 -14.38 -4.91 11.61
C VAL A 7 -15.27 -4.86 12.84
N ALA A 8 -14.95 -4.00 13.83
CA ALA A 8 -15.69 -3.90 15.07
C ALA A 8 -17.02 -3.14 14.96
N TYR A 9 -17.12 -2.17 14.05
CA TYR A 9 -18.23 -1.22 14.05
C TYR A 9 -19.02 -1.13 12.74
N ILE A 10 -18.49 -1.66 11.63
CA ILE A 10 -19.17 -1.63 10.33
C ILE A 10 -19.57 -3.06 9.95
N PRO A 11 -20.87 -3.33 9.76
CA PRO A 11 -21.30 -4.65 9.27
C PRO A 11 -20.73 -4.93 7.87
N LEU A 12 -20.44 -6.20 7.59
CA LEU A 12 -19.86 -6.62 6.31
C LEU A 12 -20.79 -6.20 5.14
N TYR A 13 -20.20 -5.60 4.10
CA TYR A 13 -20.88 -5.09 2.89
C TYR A 13 -21.96 -4.03 3.18
N THR A 14 -21.76 -3.23 4.23
CA THR A 14 -22.67 -2.13 4.55
C THR A 14 -21.96 -0.80 4.32
N ASP A 15 -22.61 0.11 3.57
CA ASP A 15 -22.07 1.42 3.26
C ASP A 15 -22.64 2.47 4.22
N ILE A 16 -21.75 3.25 4.79
CA ILE A 16 -22.06 4.39 5.66
C ILE A 16 -21.54 5.64 4.98
N SER A 17 -22.41 6.56 4.61
CA SER A 17 -22.01 7.83 4.01
C SER A 17 -21.16 8.63 5.00
N PHE A 18 -19.87 8.80 4.69
CA PHE A 18 -18.93 9.56 5.53
C PHE A 18 -18.79 11.00 5.06
N ILE A 19 -18.56 11.20 3.75
CA ILE A 19 -18.61 12.50 3.10
C ILE A 19 -19.64 12.39 1.97
N PRO A 20 -20.85 12.97 2.11
CA PRO A 20 -21.92 12.78 1.15
C PRO A 20 -21.49 13.06 -0.29
N GLY A 21 -21.73 12.11 -1.18
CA GLY A 21 -21.40 12.17 -2.60
C GLY A 21 -19.89 12.05 -2.92
N VAL A 22 -19.01 11.89 -1.93
CA VAL A 22 -17.56 11.77 -2.13
C VAL A 22 -17.01 10.46 -1.62
N LEU A 23 -17.20 10.14 -0.34
CA LEU A 23 -16.65 8.94 0.30
C LEU A 23 -17.70 8.25 1.17
N ASN A 24 -17.73 6.94 1.07
CA ASN A 24 -18.42 6.05 2.01
C ASN A 24 -17.39 5.29 2.84
N LEU A 25 -17.77 4.91 4.05
CA LEU A 25 -17.09 3.87 4.83
C LEU A 25 -17.86 2.57 4.67
N THR A 26 -17.14 1.51 4.33
CA THR A 26 -17.71 0.18 4.16
C THR A 26 -16.82 -0.86 4.83
N TYR A 27 -17.23 -2.12 4.83
CA TYR A 27 -16.36 -3.24 5.20
C TYR A 27 -16.40 -4.28 4.11
N VAL A 28 -15.26 -4.45 3.44
CA VAL A 28 -15.06 -5.45 2.39
C VAL A 28 -13.89 -6.37 2.74
N GLN A 29 -14.05 -7.67 2.50
CA GLN A 29 -13.00 -8.68 2.63
C GLN A 29 -12.39 -8.93 1.25
N ASN A 30 -11.20 -8.40 1.00
CA ASN A 30 -10.51 -8.50 -0.28
C ASN A 30 -9.52 -9.67 -0.28
N SER A 31 -9.87 -10.76 -0.94
CA SER A 31 -9.02 -11.96 -1.10
C SER A 31 -8.02 -11.88 -2.26
N GLY A 32 -8.09 -10.83 -3.09
CA GLY A 32 -7.21 -10.60 -4.24
C GLY A 32 -6.39 -9.32 -4.16
N ALA A 33 -6.09 -8.77 -5.33
CA ALA A 33 -5.61 -7.41 -5.55
C ALA A 33 -6.77 -6.51 -6.02
N ALA A 34 -6.45 -5.33 -6.57
CA ALA A 34 -7.45 -4.47 -7.19
C ALA A 34 -8.26 -5.23 -8.25
N PHE A 35 -9.57 -4.96 -8.31
CA PHE A 35 -10.52 -5.62 -9.22
C PHE A 35 -10.55 -7.16 -9.08
N SER A 36 -10.42 -7.69 -7.85
CA SER A 36 -10.40 -9.14 -7.56
C SER A 36 -9.32 -9.92 -8.34
N SER A 37 -8.29 -9.25 -8.84
CA SER A 37 -7.20 -9.92 -9.54
C SER A 37 -6.42 -10.82 -8.58
N PHE A 38 -6.00 -12.01 -9.04
CA PHE A 38 -5.25 -13.01 -8.25
C PHE A 38 -5.95 -13.47 -6.98
N GLU A 39 -7.28 -13.56 -7.01
CA GLU A 39 -8.07 -14.05 -5.88
C GLU A 39 -7.60 -15.45 -5.43
N GLY A 40 -7.44 -15.63 -4.11
CA GLY A 40 -6.94 -16.88 -3.53
C GLY A 40 -5.43 -17.11 -3.65
N GLN A 41 -4.68 -16.29 -4.40
CA GLN A 41 -3.24 -16.48 -4.59
C GLN A 41 -2.41 -15.73 -3.52
N GLN A 42 -2.68 -15.98 -2.25
CA GLN A 42 -2.01 -15.32 -1.12
C GLN A 42 -0.48 -15.51 -1.13
N TRP A 43 0.00 -16.66 -1.62
CA TRP A 43 1.43 -16.96 -1.76
C TRP A 43 2.15 -16.00 -2.72
N LEU A 44 1.46 -15.54 -3.77
CA LEU A 44 2.04 -14.59 -4.72
C LEU A 44 2.32 -13.24 -4.06
N PHE A 45 1.37 -12.75 -3.25
CA PHE A 45 1.56 -11.50 -2.48
C PHE A 45 2.69 -11.63 -1.46
N ALA A 46 2.81 -12.82 -0.82
CA ALA A 46 3.91 -13.10 0.09
C ALA A 46 5.27 -13.08 -0.62
N LEU A 47 5.38 -13.69 -1.80
CA LEU A 47 6.63 -13.68 -2.59
C LEU A 47 7.00 -12.27 -3.03
N ILE A 48 6.04 -11.49 -3.53
CA ILE A 48 6.26 -10.08 -3.92
C ILE A 48 6.75 -9.27 -2.70
N PHE A 49 6.09 -9.42 -1.55
CA PHE A 49 6.48 -8.71 -0.34
C PHE A 49 7.89 -9.10 0.13
N LEU A 50 8.22 -10.40 0.14
CA LEU A 50 9.55 -10.90 0.48
C LEU A 50 10.63 -10.41 -0.49
N PHE A 51 10.33 -10.37 -1.79
CA PHE A 51 11.25 -9.82 -2.78
C PHE A 51 11.59 -8.35 -2.51
N PHE A 52 10.58 -7.50 -2.28
CA PHE A 52 10.82 -6.08 -1.94
C PHE A 52 11.51 -5.91 -0.59
N THR A 53 11.19 -6.75 0.40
CA THR A 53 11.91 -6.79 1.68
C THR A 53 13.38 -7.09 1.46
N GLY A 54 13.69 -8.10 0.64
CA GLY A 54 15.06 -8.46 0.28
C GLY A 54 15.83 -7.31 -0.40
N LEU A 55 15.16 -6.58 -1.30
CA LEU A 55 15.77 -5.40 -1.96
C LEU A 55 16.08 -4.28 -0.95
N ILE A 56 15.17 -4.00 -0.03
CA ILE A 56 15.36 -2.97 1.01
C ILE A 56 16.52 -3.35 1.94
N VAL A 57 16.55 -4.61 2.39
CA VAL A 57 17.63 -5.14 3.24
C VAL A 57 18.97 -5.09 2.51
N TRP A 58 18.98 -5.53 1.25
CA TRP A 58 20.21 -5.48 0.43
C TRP A 58 20.73 -4.06 0.26
N GLU A 59 19.85 -3.09 -0.02
CA GLU A 59 20.22 -1.68 -0.13
C GLU A 59 20.74 -1.11 1.20
N TYR A 60 20.11 -1.49 2.32
CA TYR A 60 20.54 -1.09 3.65
C TYR A 60 22.01 -1.47 3.93
N PHE A 61 22.40 -2.71 3.56
CA PHE A 61 23.78 -3.18 3.75
C PHE A 61 24.76 -2.67 2.70
N LYS A 62 24.35 -2.58 1.45
CA LYS A 62 25.22 -2.17 0.34
C LYS A 62 25.36 -0.67 0.19
N LYS A 63 24.39 0.12 0.64
CA LYS A 63 24.34 1.59 0.56
C LYS A 63 24.67 2.13 -0.84
N LYS A 64 24.24 1.42 -1.87
CA LYS A 64 24.54 1.75 -3.27
C LYS A 64 23.73 2.92 -3.81
N MET A 65 22.51 3.09 -3.28
CA MET A 65 21.63 4.18 -3.70
C MET A 65 21.72 5.37 -2.74
N ALA A 66 21.92 6.56 -3.31
CA ALA A 66 21.99 7.80 -2.53
C ALA A 66 20.58 8.33 -2.23
N PHE A 67 19.79 7.59 -1.46
CA PHE A 67 18.47 8.04 -1.03
C PHE A 67 18.57 9.18 -0.02
N THR A 68 17.80 10.24 -0.29
CA THR A 68 17.62 11.35 0.64
C THR A 68 16.77 10.92 1.85
N PRO A 69 16.77 11.67 2.97
CA PRO A 69 15.88 11.38 4.10
C PRO A 69 14.40 11.32 3.69
N PHE A 70 13.95 12.20 2.81
CA PHE A 70 12.57 12.20 2.30
C PHE A 70 12.23 10.90 1.56
N GLU A 71 13.09 10.43 0.66
CA GLU A 71 12.91 9.17 -0.08
C GLU A 71 12.87 7.97 0.86
N ARG A 72 13.68 7.98 1.92
CA ARG A 72 13.63 6.92 2.97
C ARG A 72 12.29 6.90 3.70
N TRP A 73 11.70 8.06 4.00
CA TRP A 73 10.36 8.15 4.57
C TRP A 73 9.30 7.61 3.61
N CYS A 74 9.40 7.91 2.31
CA CYS A 74 8.50 7.34 1.30
C CYS A 74 8.63 5.81 1.25
N ILE A 75 9.85 5.26 1.23
CA ILE A 75 10.10 3.81 1.26
C ILE A 75 9.52 3.19 2.53
N ALA A 76 9.69 3.83 3.69
CA ALA A 76 9.12 3.34 4.95
C ALA A 76 7.58 3.33 4.93
N ALA A 77 6.95 4.35 4.33
CA ALA A 77 5.50 4.41 4.17
C ALA A 77 4.99 3.28 3.25
N ILE A 78 5.63 3.07 2.10
CA ILE A 78 5.31 1.98 1.16
C ILE A 78 5.44 0.62 1.86
N TYR A 79 6.57 0.40 2.53
CA TYR A 79 6.83 -0.86 3.22
C TYR A 79 5.85 -1.11 4.36
N GLY A 80 5.57 -0.10 5.18
CA GLY A 80 4.61 -0.18 6.29
C GLY A 80 3.18 -0.49 5.81
N GLY A 81 2.75 0.13 4.71
CA GLY A 81 1.47 -0.19 4.06
C GLY A 81 1.42 -1.62 3.55
N GLY A 82 2.47 -2.05 2.82
CA GLY A 82 2.59 -3.43 2.34
C GLY A 82 2.59 -4.45 3.47
N LEU A 83 3.33 -4.18 4.56
CA LEU A 83 3.36 -5.03 5.75
C LEU A 83 1.97 -5.14 6.40
N ALA A 84 1.24 -4.02 6.53
CA ALA A 84 -0.09 -4.03 7.12
C ALA A 84 -1.07 -4.89 6.31
N ASN A 85 -1.03 -4.83 4.98
CA ASN A 85 -1.84 -5.68 4.11
C ASN A 85 -1.36 -7.14 4.12
N MET A 86 -0.05 -7.38 4.29
CA MET A 86 0.48 -8.74 4.40
C MET A 86 0.09 -9.42 5.71
N VAL A 87 0.10 -8.68 6.81
CA VAL A 87 -0.36 -9.19 8.12
C VAL A 87 -1.81 -9.66 8.05
N ASP A 88 -2.70 -8.89 7.41
CA ASP A 88 -4.10 -9.30 7.21
C ASP A 88 -4.18 -10.62 6.43
N ARG A 89 -3.48 -10.72 5.29
CA ARG A 89 -3.45 -11.93 4.45
C ARG A 89 -2.95 -13.16 5.19
N LEU A 90 -1.90 -13.02 5.98
CA LEU A 90 -1.34 -14.14 6.74
C LEU A 90 -2.25 -14.60 7.89
N ARG A 91 -3.01 -13.67 8.50
CA ARG A 91 -3.88 -13.96 9.64
C ARG A 91 -5.28 -14.39 9.24
N MET A 92 -5.85 -13.78 8.21
CA MET A 92 -7.27 -13.91 7.86
C MET A 92 -7.49 -14.48 6.46
N GLY A 93 -6.47 -14.50 5.60
CA GLY A 93 -6.60 -14.91 4.20
C GLY A 93 -7.14 -13.81 3.27
N TYR A 94 -7.47 -12.63 3.80
CA TYR A 94 -7.97 -11.48 3.06
C TYR A 94 -7.45 -10.18 3.67
N VAL A 95 -7.62 -9.08 2.95
CA VAL A 95 -7.34 -7.71 3.43
C VAL A 95 -8.66 -7.05 3.80
N VAL A 96 -8.66 -6.29 4.91
CA VAL A 96 -9.80 -5.46 5.30
C VAL A 96 -9.72 -4.14 4.55
N ASP A 97 -10.69 -3.89 3.66
CA ASP A 97 -10.86 -2.64 2.93
C ASP A 97 -12.08 -1.88 3.46
N MET A 98 -12.01 -0.53 3.45
CA MET A 98 -13.01 0.28 4.13
C MET A 98 -13.36 1.61 3.46
N ILE A 99 -12.65 2.05 2.47
CA ILE A 99 -12.85 3.36 1.82
C ILE A 99 -13.40 3.12 0.43
N GLU A 100 -14.62 3.62 0.19
CA GLU A 100 -15.30 3.57 -1.09
C GLU A 100 -15.49 4.98 -1.64
N THR A 101 -15.24 5.18 -2.94
CA THR A 101 -15.55 6.44 -3.64
C THR A 101 -17.00 6.46 -4.10
N ALA A 102 -17.79 7.46 -3.63
CA ALA A 102 -19.22 7.52 -3.93
C ALA A 102 -19.55 8.10 -5.31
N PHE A 103 -18.58 8.73 -5.99
CA PHE A 103 -18.79 9.45 -7.26
C PHE A 103 -18.22 8.70 -8.49
N MET A 104 -17.55 7.59 -8.29
CA MET A 104 -16.96 6.79 -9.37
C MET A 104 -16.86 5.33 -8.96
N ASP A 105 -16.95 4.44 -9.93
CA ASP A 105 -16.71 3.00 -9.73
C ASP A 105 -15.20 2.74 -9.61
N PHE A 106 -14.75 2.68 -8.36
CA PHE A 106 -13.35 2.41 -8.02
C PHE A 106 -13.30 1.33 -6.93
N PRO A 107 -12.36 0.39 -7.00
CA PRO A 107 -12.23 -0.64 -5.98
C PRO A 107 -12.14 -0.06 -4.57
N VAL A 108 -12.85 -0.66 -3.63
CA VAL A 108 -12.72 -0.31 -2.21
C VAL A 108 -11.28 -0.55 -1.76
N PHE A 109 -10.73 0.37 -1.00
CA PHE A 109 -9.34 0.36 -0.56
C PHE A 109 -9.24 0.69 0.94
N ASN A 110 -8.02 0.68 1.45
CA ASN A 110 -7.76 0.95 2.87
C ASN A 110 -6.65 1.99 3.08
N VAL A 111 -6.44 2.38 4.33
CA VAL A 111 -5.41 3.36 4.71
C VAL A 111 -4.00 2.90 4.34
N ALA A 112 -3.72 1.59 4.39
CA ALA A 112 -2.41 1.07 3.99
C ALA A 112 -2.15 1.26 2.48
N ASP A 113 -3.19 1.13 1.64
CA ASP A 113 -3.09 1.39 0.20
C ASP A 113 -2.82 2.87 -0.08
N CYS A 114 -3.39 3.78 0.72
CA CYS A 114 -3.05 5.21 0.65
C CYS A 114 -1.55 5.44 0.92
N PHE A 115 -0.98 4.80 1.95
CA PHE A 115 0.45 4.90 2.23
C PHE A 115 1.32 4.33 1.10
N ILE A 116 0.93 3.20 0.51
CA ILE A 116 1.63 2.62 -0.64
C ILE A 116 1.57 3.58 -1.82
N THR A 117 0.38 4.00 -2.22
CA THR A 117 0.17 4.81 -3.43
C THR A 117 0.81 6.19 -3.30
N CYS A 118 0.53 6.92 -2.21
CA CYS A 118 1.14 8.23 -1.96
C CYS A 118 2.65 8.12 -1.83
N GLY A 119 3.15 7.11 -1.11
CA GLY A 119 4.57 6.85 -0.96
C GLY A 119 5.26 6.59 -2.31
N CYS A 120 4.66 5.80 -3.19
CA CYS A 120 5.17 5.53 -4.53
C CYS A 120 5.20 6.80 -5.39
N VAL A 121 4.11 7.56 -5.43
CA VAL A 121 4.02 8.81 -6.21
C VAL A 121 5.05 9.83 -5.75
N LEU A 122 5.16 10.03 -4.43
CA LEU A 122 6.11 10.97 -3.85
C LEU A 122 7.57 10.51 -4.06
N LEU A 123 7.86 9.22 -3.89
CA LEU A 123 9.18 8.66 -4.12
C LEU A 123 9.61 8.85 -5.58
N MET A 124 8.76 8.43 -6.51
CA MET A 124 9.06 8.55 -7.96
C MET A 124 9.19 10.01 -8.38
N GLY A 125 8.29 10.87 -7.94
CA GLY A 125 8.37 12.32 -8.22
C GLY A 125 9.67 12.93 -7.69
N HIS A 126 10.04 12.61 -6.45
CA HIS A 126 11.28 13.14 -5.86
C HIS A 126 12.54 12.59 -6.54
N LEU A 127 12.60 11.29 -6.83
CA LEU A 127 13.72 10.69 -7.55
C LEU A 127 13.94 11.32 -8.93
N VAL A 128 12.85 11.56 -9.67
CA VAL A 128 12.93 12.12 -11.03
C VAL A 128 13.28 13.61 -11.01
N LEU A 129 12.66 14.39 -10.13
CA LEU A 129 12.75 15.85 -10.18
C LEU A 129 13.87 16.43 -9.32
N PHE A 130 14.22 15.83 -8.22
CA PHE A 130 15.07 16.43 -7.19
C PHE A 130 16.34 15.64 -6.87
N ASN A 131 16.36 14.31 -7.03
CA ASN A 131 17.55 13.52 -6.70
C ASN A 131 18.56 13.46 -7.85
N LYS A 132 19.41 14.48 -7.93
CA LYS A 132 20.49 14.55 -8.95
C LYS A 132 21.54 13.44 -8.82
N ALA A 133 21.76 12.91 -7.63
CA ALA A 133 22.72 11.83 -7.39
C ALA A 133 22.25 10.52 -8.05
N PHE A 134 20.97 10.23 -8.02
CA PHE A 134 20.37 9.07 -8.69
C PHE A 134 20.66 9.03 -10.20
N TRP A 135 20.76 10.19 -10.86
CA TRP A 135 21.04 10.29 -12.30
C TRP A 135 22.52 10.30 -12.64
N LYS A 136 23.41 10.70 -11.70
CA LYS A 136 24.86 10.78 -11.95
C LYS A 136 25.52 9.39 -11.99
N ASP A 137 25.05 8.42 -11.18
CA ASP A 137 25.60 7.07 -11.14
C ASP A 137 25.33 6.24 -12.42
N LYS A 138 24.44 6.68 -13.31
CA LYS A 138 24.13 6.02 -14.59
C LYS A 138 25.10 6.43 -15.75
N LYS A 139 26.04 7.34 -15.52
CA LYS A 139 26.98 7.84 -16.55
C LYS A 139 28.40 7.25 -16.43
N LYS A 140 28.59 6.17 -15.66
CA LYS A 140 29.85 5.41 -15.62
C LYS A 140 29.71 4.04 -16.26
#